data_fe5e3581466c0eac2e63b727ed56b9e6
#
_entry.id   fe5e3581466c0eac2e63b727ed56b9e6
#
_cell.length_a   1.000
_cell.length_b   1.000
_cell.length_c   1.000
_cell.angle_alpha   90.00
_cell.angle_beta   90.00
_cell.angle_gamma   90.00
#
_symmetry.space_group_name_H-M   'P 1'
#
loop_
_entity.id
_entity.type
_entity.pdbx_description
1 polymer ?
#
loop_
_entity_poly.entity_id
_entity_poly.type
_entity_poly.pdbx_seq_one_letter_code
_entity_poly.pdbx_strand_id
1 'polypeptide(L)'
;MKKIVISDIKGAIFDMDGVLLDSMPMWDHAGEMYLAGQGIQAESDLEKVLFTMTMMKGAEYMQEHYGLELSAKEIIDGINETVRDFYANKVEPKSGVPELLRFLKRYDIPVTVATSTDRCHVEAALVRTGLMKYVDRIFTCSEVGVGKAASPKIYEMAAEFMGTPAS
;
A
#
# COMPACT_ATOMS: atom_id res chain seq x y z
N MET A 1 7.76 -9.59 -30.48
CA MET A 1 7.81 -9.64 -28.99
C MET A 1 8.93 -10.61 -28.59
N LYS A 2 9.92 -10.17 -27.79
CA LYS A 2 10.90 -11.10 -27.20
C LYS A 2 10.15 -12.05 -26.24
N LYS A 3 10.32 -13.35 -26.41
CA LYS A 3 9.84 -14.33 -25.43
C LYS A 3 10.63 -14.15 -24.14
N ILE A 4 9.92 -13.89 -23.03
CA ILE A 4 10.55 -13.93 -21.70
C ILE A 4 10.76 -15.40 -21.35
N VAL A 5 12.02 -15.75 -21.09
CA VAL A 5 12.39 -17.11 -20.64
C VAL A 5 12.53 -17.04 -19.11
N ILE A 6 11.88 -17.95 -18.40
CA ILE A 6 11.85 -17.95 -16.93
C ILE A 6 13.28 -17.98 -16.33
N SER A 7 14.19 -18.71 -16.96
CA SER A 7 15.61 -18.77 -16.54
C SER A 7 16.35 -17.44 -16.57
N ASP A 8 15.80 -16.44 -17.27
CA ASP A 8 16.41 -15.11 -17.39
C ASP A 8 15.95 -14.17 -16.27
N ILE A 9 14.90 -14.56 -15.54
CA ILE A 9 14.37 -13.79 -14.42
C ILE A 9 15.21 -14.08 -13.18
N LYS A 10 15.91 -13.07 -12.66
CA LYS A 10 16.79 -13.18 -11.49
C LYS A 10 16.12 -12.79 -10.19
N GLY A 11 14.97 -12.12 -10.25
CA GLY A 11 14.17 -11.70 -9.12
C GLY A 11 12.95 -10.91 -9.56
N ALA A 12 12.02 -10.71 -8.64
CA ALA A 12 10.82 -9.92 -8.88
C ALA A 12 10.65 -8.88 -7.76
N ILE A 13 10.43 -7.63 -8.16
CA ILE A 13 10.13 -6.52 -7.25
C ILE A 13 8.69 -6.12 -7.49
N PHE A 14 7.86 -6.20 -6.48
CA PHE A 14 6.45 -5.80 -6.56
C PHE A 14 6.19 -4.55 -5.73
N ASP A 15 5.30 -3.72 -6.22
CA ASP A 15 4.60 -2.79 -5.36
C ASP A 15 3.54 -3.54 -4.55
N MET A 16 3.05 -2.92 -3.50
CA MET A 16 2.01 -3.47 -2.63
C MET A 16 0.63 -3.07 -3.13
N ASP A 17 0.36 -1.77 -3.14
CA ASP A 17 -0.97 -1.20 -3.33
C ASP A 17 -1.38 -1.20 -4.79
N GLY A 18 -2.56 -1.75 -5.07
CA GLY A 18 -3.05 -1.90 -6.44
C GLY A 18 -2.28 -2.93 -7.28
N VAL A 19 -1.23 -3.57 -6.74
CA VAL A 19 -0.40 -4.60 -7.41
C VAL A 19 -0.54 -5.95 -6.74
N LEU A 20 -0.08 -6.12 -5.52
CA LEU A 20 -0.26 -7.37 -4.75
C LEU A 20 -1.62 -7.38 -4.05
N LEU A 21 -2.06 -6.24 -3.51
CA LEU A 21 -3.32 -6.09 -2.81
C LEU A 21 -4.31 -5.21 -3.57
N ASP A 22 -5.59 -5.52 -3.42
CA ASP A 22 -6.69 -4.70 -3.93
C ASP A 22 -7.04 -3.60 -2.91
N SER A 23 -6.09 -2.72 -2.68
CA SER A 23 -6.15 -1.65 -1.68
C SER A 23 -6.54 -0.29 -2.24
N MET A 24 -6.59 -0.12 -3.56
CA MET A 24 -6.93 1.17 -4.18
C MET A 24 -8.27 1.74 -3.70
N PRO A 25 -9.36 0.94 -3.55
CA PRO A 25 -10.61 1.47 -3.02
C PRO A 25 -10.49 2.10 -1.63
N MET A 26 -9.55 1.65 -0.79
CA MET A 26 -9.26 2.27 0.50
C MET A 26 -8.67 3.66 0.34
N TRP A 27 -7.66 3.80 -0.54
CA TRP A 27 -6.99 5.07 -0.78
C TRP A 27 -7.88 6.08 -1.50
N ASP A 28 -8.79 5.58 -2.36
CA ASP A 28 -9.73 6.41 -3.08
C ASP A 28 -10.92 6.86 -2.21
N HIS A 29 -11.16 6.24 -1.03
CA HIS A 29 -12.34 6.45 -0.19
C HIS A 29 -12.03 6.51 1.32
N ALA A 30 -10.81 6.87 1.71
CA ALA A 30 -10.40 6.85 3.11
C ALA A 30 -11.23 7.82 3.99
N GLY A 31 -11.51 9.02 3.49
CA GLY A 31 -12.35 10.00 4.19
C GLY A 31 -13.80 9.54 4.32
N GLU A 32 -14.37 9.00 3.23
CA GLU A 32 -15.73 8.44 3.22
C GLU A 32 -15.85 7.28 4.22
N MET A 33 -14.89 6.35 4.23
CA MET A 33 -14.88 5.20 5.14
C MET A 33 -14.75 5.64 6.60
N TYR A 34 -13.93 6.66 6.87
CA TYR A 34 -13.83 7.23 8.21
C TYR A 34 -15.15 7.85 8.67
N LEU A 35 -15.79 8.68 7.84
CA LEU A 35 -17.12 9.29 8.16
C LEU A 35 -18.19 8.22 8.36
N ALA A 36 -18.21 7.19 7.52
CA ALA A 36 -19.14 6.07 7.69
C ALA A 36 -18.94 5.36 9.05
N GLY A 37 -17.70 5.25 9.52
CA GLY A 37 -17.36 4.74 10.86
C GLY A 37 -17.90 5.64 11.99
N GLN A 38 -18.08 6.94 11.73
CA GLN A 38 -18.71 7.90 12.64
C GLN A 38 -20.25 7.97 12.49
N GLY A 39 -20.83 7.15 11.61
CA GLY A 39 -22.27 7.17 11.30
C GLY A 39 -22.70 8.34 10.40
N ILE A 40 -21.77 9.00 9.74
CA ILE A 40 -22.00 10.14 8.86
C ILE A 40 -21.88 9.69 7.41
N GLN A 41 -22.86 10.04 6.59
CA GLN A 41 -22.82 9.79 5.15
C GLN A 41 -22.03 10.91 4.46
N ALA A 42 -20.95 10.55 3.78
CA ALA A 42 -20.17 11.47 3.00
C ALA A 42 -20.90 11.91 1.71
N GLU A 43 -20.58 13.09 1.22
CA GLU A 43 -20.96 13.55 -0.12
C GLU A 43 -20.16 12.80 -1.19
N SER A 44 -20.78 12.58 -2.35
CA SER A 44 -20.23 11.73 -3.43
C SER A 44 -18.93 12.26 -4.07
N ASP A 45 -18.56 13.50 -3.81
CA ASP A 45 -17.37 14.16 -4.34
C ASP A 45 -16.30 14.47 -3.27
N LEU A 46 -16.52 14.01 -2.03
CA LEU A 46 -15.60 14.25 -0.91
C LEU A 46 -14.15 13.94 -1.27
N GLU A 47 -13.89 12.78 -1.85
CA GLU A 47 -12.50 12.36 -2.16
C GLU A 47 -11.84 13.25 -3.21
N LYS A 48 -12.60 13.78 -4.17
CA LYS A 48 -12.08 14.76 -5.14
C LYS A 48 -11.68 16.06 -4.47
N VAL A 49 -12.44 16.49 -3.47
CA VAL A 49 -12.14 17.68 -2.66
C VAL A 49 -10.90 17.45 -1.83
N LEU A 50 -10.84 16.33 -1.09
CA LEU A 50 -9.71 15.98 -0.23
C LEU A 50 -8.41 15.77 -1.03
N PHE A 51 -8.48 15.22 -2.23
CA PHE A 51 -7.31 14.98 -3.10
C PHE A 51 -6.50 16.25 -3.40
N THR A 52 -7.14 17.43 -3.36
CA THR A 52 -6.49 18.73 -3.61
C THR A 52 -5.86 19.35 -2.36
N MET A 53 -6.04 18.71 -1.20
CA MET A 53 -5.66 19.25 0.10
C MET A 53 -4.48 18.49 0.74
N THR A 54 -3.80 19.16 1.66
CA THR A 54 -2.91 18.44 2.58
C THR A 54 -3.76 17.68 3.61
N MET A 55 -3.20 16.65 4.24
CA MET A 55 -3.90 15.87 5.27
C MET A 55 -4.53 16.76 6.36
N MET A 56 -3.78 17.77 6.84
CA MET A 56 -4.28 18.72 7.85
C MET A 56 -5.47 19.53 7.34
N LYS A 57 -5.36 20.11 6.13
CA LYS A 57 -6.45 20.88 5.54
C LYS A 57 -7.68 20.02 5.22
N GLY A 58 -7.47 18.78 4.80
CA GLY A 58 -8.56 17.83 4.60
C GLY A 58 -9.30 17.51 5.90
N ALA A 59 -8.55 17.31 6.98
CA ALA A 59 -9.17 17.09 8.31
C ALA A 59 -9.92 18.33 8.83
N GLU A 60 -9.37 19.54 8.66
CA GLU A 60 -10.04 20.80 8.99
C GLU A 60 -11.33 20.97 8.18
N TYR A 61 -11.28 20.70 6.86
CA TYR A 61 -12.44 20.71 5.99
C TYR A 61 -13.50 19.71 6.48
N MET A 62 -13.13 18.47 6.79
CA MET A 62 -14.06 17.47 7.29
C MET A 62 -14.68 17.88 8.63
N GLN A 63 -13.88 18.47 9.53
CA GLN A 63 -14.34 18.98 10.81
C GLN A 63 -15.45 20.04 10.61
N GLU A 64 -15.20 21.06 9.80
CA GLU A 64 -16.12 22.16 9.56
C GLU A 64 -17.35 21.73 8.76
N HIS A 65 -17.13 20.97 7.67
CA HIS A 65 -18.19 20.63 6.72
C HIS A 65 -19.17 19.58 7.26
N TYR A 66 -18.67 18.59 8.00
CA TYR A 66 -19.48 17.52 8.60
C TYR A 66 -19.81 17.74 10.08
N GLY A 67 -19.37 18.86 10.66
CA GLY A 67 -19.67 19.19 12.05
C GLY A 67 -19.06 18.23 13.06
N LEU A 68 -17.86 17.72 12.79
CA LEU A 68 -17.18 16.81 13.70
C LEU A 68 -16.68 17.58 14.94
N GLU A 69 -17.01 17.08 16.14
CA GLU A 69 -16.57 17.67 17.42
C GLU A 69 -15.10 17.35 17.76
N LEU A 70 -14.42 16.56 16.91
CA LEU A 70 -13.03 16.15 17.05
C LEU A 70 -12.08 17.20 16.45
N SER A 71 -10.90 17.35 17.03
CA SER A 71 -9.86 18.18 16.43
C SER A 71 -9.34 17.57 15.11
N ALA A 72 -8.76 18.40 14.22
CA ALA A 72 -8.17 17.95 12.98
C ALA A 72 -7.14 16.82 13.19
N LYS A 73 -6.36 16.87 14.29
CA LYS A 73 -5.43 15.81 14.65
C LYS A 73 -6.13 14.49 14.98
N GLU A 74 -7.19 14.53 15.76
CA GLU A 74 -7.98 13.32 16.10
C GLU A 74 -8.66 12.73 14.87
N ILE A 75 -9.09 13.57 13.92
CA ILE A 75 -9.63 13.12 12.63
C ILE A 75 -8.54 12.41 11.82
N ILE A 76 -7.33 12.97 11.74
CA ILE A 76 -6.19 12.33 11.08
C ILE A 76 -5.86 10.98 11.73
N ASP A 77 -5.82 10.93 13.06
CA ASP A 77 -5.54 9.69 13.79
C ASP A 77 -6.63 8.65 13.53
N GLY A 78 -7.91 9.06 13.45
CA GLY A 78 -9.03 8.19 13.11
C GLY A 78 -8.99 7.67 11.67
N ILE A 79 -8.61 8.50 10.70
CA ILE A 79 -8.39 8.06 9.32
C ILE A 79 -7.24 7.02 9.26
N ASN A 80 -6.14 7.28 9.94
CA ASN A 80 -5.01 6.34 10.03
C ASN A 80 -5.42 5.02 10.68
N GLU A 81 -6.29 5.04 11.69
CA GLU A 81 -6.83 3.83 12.31
C GLU A 81 -7.74 3.06 11.34
N THR A 82 -8.57 3.76 10.55
CA THR A 82 -9.41 3.16 9.52
C THR A 82 -8.56 2.45 8.46
N VAL A 83 -7.46 3.08 8.03
CA VAL A 83 -6.47 2.48 7.11
C VAL A 83 -5.85 1.24 7.74
N ARG A 84 -5.43 1.33 9.01
CA ARG A 84 -4.84 0.20 9.75
C ARG A 84 -5.80 -0.98 9.84
N ASP A 85 -7.06 -0.75 10.22
CA ASP A 85 -8.10 -1.79 10.28
C ASP A 85 -8.32 -2.47 8.93
N PHE A 86 -8.33 -1.68 7.85
CA PHE A 86 -8.48 -2.21 6.51
C PHE A 86 -7.36 -3.20 6.14
N TYR A 87 -6.10 -2.82 6.33
CA TYR A 87 -4.97 -3.72 6.04
C TYR A 87 -4.92 -4.94 6.95
N ALA A 88 -5.23 -4.75 8.23
CA ALA A 88 -5.21 -5.84 9.19
C ALA A 88 -6.35 -6.84 9.00
N ASN A 89 -7.54 -6.38 8.56
CA ASN A 89 -8.75 -7.18 8.66
C ASN A 89 -9.52 -7.38 7.35
N LYS A 90 -9.32 -6.54 6.31
CA LYS A 90 -10.24 -6.49 5.17
C LYS A 90 -9.57 -6.67 3.81
N VAL A 91 -8.39 -6.06 3.57
CA VAL A 91 -7.76 -6.04 2.24
C VAL A 91 -7.53 -7.45 1.69
N GLU A 92 -7.84 -7.66 0.42
CA GLU A 92 -7.65 -8.95 -0.24
C GLU A 92 -6.52 -8.89 -1.30
N PRO A 93 -5.88 -10.01 -1.60
CA PRO A 93 -4.95 -10.10 -2.72
C PRO A 93 -5.68 -9.82 -4.04
N LYS A 94 -5.00 -9.17 -4.98
CA LYS A 94 -5.53 -9.10 -6.35
C LYS A 94 -5.60 -10.49 -6.98
N SER A 95 -6.60 -10.65 -7.84
CA SER A 95 -6.81 -11.91 -8.58
C SER A 95 -5.53 -12.36 -9.29
N GLY A 96 -5.15 -13.63 -9.11
CA GLY A 96 -3.96 -14.24 -9.71
C GLY A 96 -2.65 -14.01 -8.94
N VAL A 97 -2.63 -13.12 -7.94
CA VAL A 97 -1.40 -12.85 -7.14
C VAL A 97 -0.94 -14.07 -6.36
N PRO A 98 -1.80 -14.80 -5.62
CA PRO A 98 -1.35 -15.99 -4.90
C PRO A 98 -0.75 -17.06 -5.82
N GLU A 99 -1.31 -17.24 -7.02
CA GLU A 99 -0.81 -18.16 -8.05
C GLU A 99 0.53 -17.73 -8.60
N LEU A 100 0.68 -16.44 -8.92
CA LEU A 100 1.92 -15.83 -9.41
C LEU A 100 3.05 -16.00 -8.38
N LEU A 101 2.80 -15.64 -7.13
CA LEU A 101 3.82 -15.75 -6.07
C LEU A 101 4.21 -17.21 -5.80
N ARG A 102 3.24 -18.13 -5.82
CA ARG A 102 3.50 -19.58 -5.73
C ARG A 102 4.34 -20.07 -6.90
N PHE A 103 4.05 -19.58 -8.11
CA PHE A 103 4.82 -19.90 -9.31
C PHE A 103 6.27 -19.41 -9.17
N LEU A 104 6.51 -18.15 -8.81
CA LEU A 104 7.86 -17.61 -8.63
C LEU A 104 8.64 -18.42 -7.59
N LYS A 105 8.01 -18.74 -6.46
CA LYS A 105 8.61 -19.58 -5.41
C LYS A 105 9.00 -20.97 -5.90
N ARG A 106 8.16 -21.58 -6.76
CA ARG A 106 8.44 -22.91 -7.34
C ARG A 106 9.68 -22.92 -8.24
N TYR A 107 10.03 -21.77 -8.84
CA TYR A 107 11.20 -21.62 -9.71
C TYR A 107 12.36 -20.93 -8.99
N ASP A 108 12.34 -20.87 -7.66
CA ASP A 108 13.35 -20.24 -6.82
C ASP A 108 13.68 -18.80 -7.23
N ILE A 109 12.69 -18.08 -7.76
CA ILE A 109 12.81 -16.67 -8.12
C ILE A 109 12.54 -15.84 -6.86
N PRO A 110 13.53 -15.07 -6.35
CA PRO A 110 13.36 -14.26 -5.16
C PRO A 110 12.35 -13.15 -5.40
N VAL A 111 11.53 -12.87 -4.38
CA VAL A 111 10.46 -11.87 -4.42
C VAL A 111 10.69 -10.82 -3.34
N THR A 112 10.73 -9.55 -3.75
CA THR A 112 10.78 -8.42 -2.83
C THR A 112 9.59 -7.50 -3.03
N VAL A 113 9.21 -6.81 -1.97
CA VAL A 113 8.19 -5.75 -2.00
C VAL A 113 8.89 -4.41 -1.84
N ALA A 114 8.57 -3.45 -2.72
CA ALA A 114 9.00 -2.06 -2.64
C ALA A 114 7.76 -1.16 -2.61
N THR A 115 7.45 -0.53 -1.46
CA THR A 115 6.19 0.19 -1.26
C THR A 115 6.37 1.52 -0.57
N SER A 116 5.39 2.42 -0.76
CA SER A 116 5.26 3.67 0.01
C SER A 116 4.49 3.49 1.31
N THR A 117 3.79 2.36 1.46
CA THR A 117 2.99 2.03 2.65
C THR A 117 3.89 1.63 3.81
N ASP A 118 3.51 2.01 5.01
CA ASP A 118 4.28 1.71 6.21
C ASP A 118 4.35 0.21 6.50
N ARG A 119 5.50 -0.23 6.99
CA ARG A 119 5.82 -1.64 7.24
C ARG A 119 4.75 -2.36 8.04
N CYS A 120 4.21 -1.75 9.08
CA CYS A 120 3.22 -2.39 9.94
C CYS A 120 1.94 -2.79 9.18
N HIS A 121 1.48 -1.98 8.24
CA HIS A 121 0.33 -2.29 7.39
C HIS A 121 0.66 -3.39 6.39
N VAL A 122 1.84 -3.30 5.75
CA VAL A 122 2.34 -4.30 4.79
C VAL A 122 2.42 -5.68 5.43
N GLU A 123 3.07 -5.79 6.59
CA GLU A 123 3.25 -7.05 7.30
C GLU A 123 1.91 -7.63 7.76
N ALA A 124 1.03 -6.81 8.35
CA ALA A 124 -0.29 -7.25 8.78
C ALA A 124 -1.09 -7.86 7.62
N ALA A 125 -1.14 -7.18 6.47
CA ALA A 125 -1.85 -7.65 5.30
C ALA A 125 -1.22 -8.92 4.70
N LEU A 126 0.10 -8.96 4.52
CA LEU A 126 0.79 -10.12 3.94
C LEU A 126 0.66 -11.36 4.84
N VAL A 127 0.69 -11.20 6.17
CA VAL A 127 0.49 -12.31 7.12
C VAL A 127 -0.94 -12.82 7.03
N ARG A 128 -1.94 -11.93 7.13
CA ARG A 128 -3.35 -12.30 7.09
C ARG A 128 -3.74 -12.98 5.78
N THR A 129 -3.28 -12.46 4.66
CA THR A 129 -3.57 -13.02 3.32
C THR A 129 -2.73 -14.26 2.98
N GLY A 130 -1.78 -14.64 3.85
CA GLY A 130 -0.89 -15.78 3.64
C GLY A 130 0.15 -15.56 2.52
N LEU A 131 0.36 -14.31 2.10
CA LEU A 131 1.35 -13.96 1.07
C LEU A 131 2.77 -13.79 1.64
N MET A 132 2.92 -13.51 2.94
CA MET A 132 4.22 -13.28 3.59
C MET A 132 5.23 -14.40 3.33
N LYS A 133 4.79 -15.66 3.26
CA LYS A 133 5.65 -16.84 3.01
C LYS A 133 6.32 -16.86 1.62
N TYR A 134 5.88 -16.00 0.72
CA TYR A 134 6.44 -15.88 -0.64
C TYR A 134 7.35 -14.66 -0.80
N VAL A 135 7.40 -13.76 0.19
CA VAL A 135 8.15 -12.52 0.16
C VAL A 135 9.46 -12.70 0.94
N ASP A 136 10.59 -12.53 0.26
CA ASP A 136 11.91 -12.68 0.87
C ASP A 136 12.35 -11.40 1.60
N ARG A 137 11.95 -10.21 1.13
CA ARG A 137 12.25 -8.92 1.77
C ARG A 137 11.21 -7.86 1.44
N ILE A 138 10.97 -6.98 2.40
CA ILE A 138 10.14 -5.78 2.24
C ILE A 138 11.04 -4.56 2.37
N PHE A 139 10.86 -3.58 1.48
CA PHE A 139 11.46 -2.26 1.52
C PHE A 139 10.34 -1.23 1.52
N THR A 140 10.40 -0.25 2.44
CA THR A 140 9.43 0.85 2.51
C THR A 140 10.10 2.19 2.28
N CYS A 141 9.37 3.14 1.69
CA CYS A 141 9.91 4.49 1.45
C CYS A 141 10.28 5.20 2.75
N SER A 142 9.55 4.95 3.85
CA SER A 142 9.85 5.51 5.16
C SER A 142 11.21 5.05 5.70
N GLU A 143 11.57 3.77 5.50
CA GLU A 143 12.88 3.22 5.91
C GLU A 143 14.03 3.66 5.00
N VAL A 144 13.76 3.78 3.71
CA VAL A 144 14.76 4.23 2.71
C VAL A 144 15.00 5.74 2.83
N GLY A 145 14.05 6.48 3.41
CA GLY A 145 14.12 7.93 3.62
C GLY A 145 13.84 8.76 2.37
N VAL A 146 13.35 8.15 1.27
CA VAL A 146 13.01 8.85 0.03
C VAL A 146 11.89 8.12 -0.70
N GLY A 147 10.96 8.89 -1.29
CA GLY A 147 9.84 8.35 -2.07
C GLY A 147 10.23 7.87 -3.46
N LYS A 148 9.46 6.95 -4.02
CA LYS A 148 9.68 6.32 -5.34
C LYS A 148 9.76 7.34 -6.49
N ALA A 149 8.98 8.42 -6.42
CA ALA A 149 8.97 9.47 -7.45
C ALA A 149 10.23 10.33 -7.44
N ALA A 150 10.92 10.43 -6.30
CA ALA A 150 12.11 11.26 -6.12
C ALA A 150 13.43 10.49 -6.38
N SER A 151 13.42 9.16 -6.21
CA SER A 151 14.64 8.37 -6.37
C SER A 151 14.32 6.89 -6.64
N PRO A 152 15.10 6.19 -7.51
CA PRO A 152 15.01 4.75 -7.71
C PRO A 152 15.60 3.92 -6.56
N LYS A 153 16.15 4.54 -5.52
CA LYS A 153 16.93 3.92 -4.46
C LYS A 153 16.26 2.67 -3.85
N ILE A 154 14.95 2.69 -3.66
CA ILE A 154 14.22 1.55 -3.10
C ILE A 154 14.31 0.30 -4.01
N TYR A 155 14.27 0.51 -5.33
CA TYR A 155 14.40 -0.57 -6.32
C TYR A 155 15.84 -1.05 -6.45
N GLU A 156 16.82 -0.14 -6.35
CA GLU A 156 18.25 -0.47 -6.35
C GLU A 156 18.58 -1.35 -5.14
N MET A 157 18.11 -0.98 -3.94
CA MET A 157 18.28 -1.79 -2.73
C MET A 157 17.62 -3.17 -2.84
N ALA A 158 16.43 -3.24 -3.45
CA ALA A 158 15.75 -4.51 -3.69
C ALA A 158 16.51 -5.39 -4.69
N ALA A 159 17.02 -4.82 -5.77
CA ALA A 159 17.81 -5.52 -6.77
C ALA A 159 19.16 -6.01 -6.19
N GLU A 160 19.83 -5.17 -5.40
CA GLU A 160 21.08 -5.53 -4.71
C GLU A 160 20.86 -6.71 -3.74
N PHE A 161 19.77 -6.68 -2.96
CA PHE A 161 19.40 -7.79 -2.08
C PHE A 161 19.24 -9.12 -2.84
N MET A 162 18.71 -9.08 -4.06
CA MET A 162 18.55 -10.27 -4.92
C MET A 162 19.82 -10.64 -5.72
N GLY A 163 20.95 -9.94 -5.50
CA GLY A 163 22.20 -10.16 -6.22
C GLY A 163 22.18 -9.72 -7.69
N THR A 164 21.29 -8.81 -8.05
CA THR A 164 21.11 -8.27 -9.41
C THR A 164 21.12 -6.75 -9.40
N PRO A 165 22.24 -6.10 -9.00
CA PRO A 165 22.29 -4.64 -8.97
C PRO A 165 21.97 -4.06 -10.34
N ALA A 166 21.30 -2.92 -10.36
CA ALA A 166 21.04 -2.18 -11.59
C ALA A 166 22.37 -1.77 -12.22
N SER A 167 22.53 -2.09 -13.51
CA SER A 167 23.70 -1.73 -14.33
C SER A 167 23.58 -0.30 -14.85
#